data_733ca4057ade81d7ecae36aa0b0e0d73
#
_entry.id   733ca4057ade81d7ecae36aa0b0e0d73
#
_cell.length_a   1.000
_cell.length_b   1.000
_cell.length_c   1.000
_cell.angle_alpha   90.00
_cell.angle_beta   90.00
_cell.angle_gamma   90.00
#
_symmetry.space_group_name_H-M   'P 1'
#
loop_
_entity.id
_entity.type
_entity.pdbx_description
1 polymer ?
#
loop_
_entity_poly.entity_id
_entity_poly.type
_entity_poly.pdbx_seq_one_letter_code
_entity_poly.pdbx_strand_id
1 'polypeptide(L)'
;MCIGYLNYIDNHIVPELGGTPLEKLTTIQIQKFYNDLQKSGRIQRYTHIKLKDKGLSTRVVRGIHTLLNNCLEQAVAERLLLTNPAKGCRLPKLEKREMKILPEDKIGPYLAEAERRGLLAAFYLELTTGLRRGELLALLWTDLDVENMTISVSKQVNRINGELLVSQPKTPNSIRKLAIPQRAVELLVEEHAKHPHSPYLFVSPKTGTMFDPDSFRHTHEKILKAIGAEHIRFHDLRHTFATLSLKYGVDVKTLSGALGHYDAGFTLSTYTHATEGMKRDAADTIGSVISQAM
;
A
#
# COMPACT_ATOMS: atom_id res chain seq x y z
N MET A 1 -11.16 -9.23 4.38
CA MET A 1 -10.78 -10.23 3.34
C MET A 1 -11.99 -10.71 2.53
N CYS A 2 -13.14 -10.96 3.15
CA CYS A 2 -14.33 -11.50 2.48
C CYS A 2 -14.91 -10.67 1.33
N ILE A 3 -14.98 -9.33 1.45
CA ILE A 3 -15.62 -8.47 0.42
C ILE A 3 -14.91 -8.56 -0.95
N GLY A 4 -13.58 -8.63 -0.96
CA GLY A 4 -12.84 -8.76 -2.21
C GLY A 4 -13.09 -10.11 -2.90
N TYR A 5 -13.23 -11.17 -2.13
CA TYR A 5 -13.54 -12.50 -2.65
C TYR A 5 -14.99 -12.62 -3.11
N LEU A 6 -15.95 -12.05 -2.37
CA LEU A 6 -17.34 -11.95 -2.81
C LEU A 6 -17.45 -11.24 -4.16
N ASN A 7 -16.72 -10.14 -4.32
CA ASN A 7 -16.70 -9.45 -5.62
C ASN A 7 -16.17 -10.33 -6.76
N TYR A 8 -15.18 -11.21 -6.52
CA TYR A 8 -14.70 -12.17 -7.52
C TYR A 8 -15.75 -13.26 -7.80
N ILE A 9 -16.42 -13.75 -6.76
CA ILE A 9 -17.45 -14.78 -6.87
C ILE A 9 -18.65 -14.26 -7.66
N ASP A 10 -19.25 -13.17 -7.17
CA ASP A 10 -20.54 -12.67 -7.68
C ASP A 10 -20.41 -12.07 -9.08
N ASN A 11 -19.30 -11.41 -9.37
CA ASN A 11 -19.15 -10.69 -10.62
C ASN A 11 -18.40 -11.45 -11.72
N HIS A 12 -17.71 -12.53 -11.38
CA HIS A 12 -16.87 -13.23 -12.37
C HIS A 12 -17.05 -14.75 -12.36
N ILE A 13 -16.99 -15.40 -11.18
CA ILE A 13 -17.01 -16.87 -11.12
C ILE A 13 -18.42 -17.41 -11.36
N VAL A 14 -19.39 -16.93 -10.58
CA VAL A 14 -20.78 -17.42 -10.68
C VAL A 14 -21.39 -17.17 -12.05
N PRO A 15 -21.28 -16.00 -12.70
CA PRO A 15 -21.87 -15.78 -14.01
C PRO A 15 -21.34 -16.72 -15.09
N GLU A 16 -20.07 -17.13 -15.04
CA GLU A 16 -19.41 -17.89 -16.09
C GLU A 16 -19.31 -19.40 -15.79
N LEU A 17 -19.11 -19.76 -14.53
CA LEU A 17 -18.88 -21.15 -14.13
C LEU A 17 -19.96 -21.72 -13.22
N GLY A 18 -20.77 -20.88 -12.57
CA GLY A 18 -21.71 -21.29 -11.54
C GLY A 18 -22.84 -22.24 -12.03
N GLY A 19 -23.15 -22.22 -13.34
CA GLY A 19 -24.10 -23.15 -13.95
C GLY A 19 -23.50 -24.52 -14.29
N THR A 20 -22.19 -24.72 -14.14
CA THR A 20 -21.50 -25.99 -14.45
C THR A 20 -21.45 -26.86 -13.19
N PRO A 21 -21.99 -28.09 -13.19
CA PRO A 21 -21.81 -29.03 -12.11
C PRO A 21 -20.34 -29.24 -11.81
N LEU A 22 -19.97 -29.34 -10.52
CA LEU A 22 -18.58 -29.42 -10.07
C LEU A 22 -17.81 -30.56 -10.75
N GLU A 23 -18.44 -31.72 -10.89
CA GLU A 23 -17.87 -32.93 -11.51
C GLU A 23 -17.61 -32.76 -13.03
N LYS A 24 -18.29 -31.81 -13.68
CA LYS A 24 -18.16 -31.55 -15.12
C LYS A 24 -17.22 -30.39 -15.41
N LEU A 25 -16.69 -29.73 -14.38
CA LEU A 25 -15.78 -28.61 -14.55
C LEU A 25 -14.40 -29.10 -15.03
N THR A 26 -13.98 -28.61 -16.19
CA THR A 26 -12.72 -29.04 -16.83
C THR A 26 -11.66 -27.93 -16.83
N THR A 27 -10.40 -28.34 -16.92
CA THR A 27 -9.26 -27.39 -17.09
C THR A 27 -9.45 -26.48 -18.30
N ILE A 28 -10.02 -27.01 -19.40
CA ILE A 28 -10.26 -26.23 -20.63
C ILE A 28 -11.27 -25.11 -20.39
N GLN A 29 -12.35 -25.40 -19.67
CA GLN A 29 -13.35 -24.37 -19.32
C GLN A 29 -12.76 -23.29 -18.43
N ILE A 30 -11.99 -23.67 -17.40
CA ILE A 30 -11.34 -22.73 -16.50
C ILE A 30 -10.29 -21.88 -17.25
N GLN A 31 -9.50 -22.50 -18.15
CA GLN A 31 -8.54 -21.77 -18.96
C GLN A 31 -9.22 -20.76 -19.88
N LYS A 32 -10.32 -21.15 -20.54
CA LYS A 32 -11.12 -20.24 -21.36
C LYS A 32 -11.64 -19.07 -20.52
N PHE A 33 -12.20 -19.34 -19.34
CA PHE A 33 -12.65 -18.32 -18.41
C PHE A 33 -11.55 -17.31 -18.08
N TYR A 34 -10.31 -17.73 -17.75
CA TYR A 34 -9.21 -16.80 -17.51
C TYR A 34 -8.84 -15.97 -18.72
N ASN A 35 -8.86 -16.57 -19.91
CA ASN A 35 -8.59 -15.86 -21.15
C ASN A 35 -9.66 -14.79 -21.44
N ASP A 36 -10.92 -15.11 -21.19
CA ASP A 36 -12.05 -14.19 -21.38
C ASP A 36 -12.01 -13.04 -20.35
N LEU A 37 -11.65 -13.34 -19.10
CA LEU A 37 -11.41 -12.30 -18.09
C LEU A 37 -10.32 -11.30 -18.53
N GLN A 38 -9.25 -11.76 -19.15
CA GLN A 38 -8.19 -10.89 -19.66
C GLN A 38 -8.63 -10.02 -20.82
N LYS A 39 -9.55 -10.50 -21.67
CA LYS A 39 -10.02 -9.79 -22.87
C LYS A 39 -11.15 -8.80 -22.54
N SER A 40 -12.10 -9.21 -21.73
CA SER A 40 -13.37 -8.49 -21.53
C SER A 40 -13.96 -8.57 -20.13
N GLY A 41 -13.22 -9.05 -19.14
CA GLY A 41 -13.73 -9.29 -17.80
C GLY A 41 -14.02 -8.03 -16.97
N ARG A 42 -13.72 -6.82 -17.47
CA ARG A 42 -13.96 -5.59 -16.72
C ARG A 42 -15.42 -5.19 -16.76
N ILE A 43 -16.05 -5.09 -15.59
CA ILE A 43 -17.44 -4.67 -15.46
C ILE A 43 -17.52 -3.15 -15.48
N GLN A 44 -18.32 -2.63 -16.38
CA GLN A 44 -18.59 -1.20 -16.46
C GLN A 44 -19.63 -0.81 -15.41
N ARG A 45 -19.17 -0.17 -14.34
CA ARG A 45 -20.05 0.28 -13.24
C ARG A 45 -20.73 1.62 -13.54
N TYR A 46 -20.17 2.44 -14.41
CA TYR A 46 -20.65 3.78 -14.74
C TYR A 46 -20.78 3.94 -16.24
N THR A 47 -21.97 4.21 -16.73
CA THR A 47 -22.29 4.33 -18.17
C THR A 47 -21.61 5.54 -18.83
N HIS A 48 -21.33 6.59 -18.06
CA HIS A 48 -20.69 7.83 -18.55
C HIS A 48 -19.16 7.74 -18.67
N ILE A 49 -18.55 6.66 -18.16
CA ILE A 49 -17.10 6.46 -18.25
C ILE A 49 -16.80 5.39 -19.30
N LYS A 50 -16.21 5.77 -20.43
CA LYS A 50 -15.72 4.79 -21.41
C LYS A 50 -14.50 4.07 -20.85
N LEU A 51 -14.58 2.75 -20.72
CA LEU A 51 -13.45 1.92 -20.34
C LEU A 51 -12.41 1.93 -21.49
N LYS A 52 -11.19 2.39 -21.19
CA LYS A 52 -10.07 2.31 -22.14
C LYS A 52 -9.61 0.87 -22.38
N ASP A 53 -9.74 0.04 -21.37
CA ASP A 53 -9.39 -1.38 -21.39
C ASP A 53 -10.56 -2.19 -20.85
N LYS A 54 -10.99 -3.19 -21.58
CA LYS A 54 -12.11 -4.08 -21.24
C LYS A 54 -11.67 -5.29 -20.43
N GLY A 55 -10.37 -5.60 -20.40
CA GLY A 55 -9.80 -6.73 -19.72
C GLY A 55 -9.51 -6.48 -18.24
N LEU A 56 -9.47 -7.55 -17.46
CA LEU A 56 -8.96 -7.50 -16.09
C LEU A 56 -7.42 -7.53 -16.08
N SER A 57 -6.83 -6.87 -15.11
CA SER A 57 -5.38 -6.93 -14.93
C SER A 57 -4.93 -8.35 -14.57
N THR A 58 -3.73 -8.72 -15.01
CA THR A 58 -3.08 -9.98 -14.65
C THR A 58 -3.16 -10.31 -13.16
N ARG A 59 -2.97 -9.30 -12.29
CA ARG A 59 -3.06 -9.49 -10.83
C ARG A 59 -4.45 -9.90 -10.37
N VAL A 60 -5.50 -9.33 -10.95
CA VAL A 60 -6.90 -9.67 -10.61
C VAL A 60 -7.22 -11.07 -11.10
N VAL A 61 -6.86 -11.44 -12.34
CA VAL A 61 -7.05 -12.80 -12.87
C VAL A 61 -6.35 -13.84 -12.00
N ARG A 62 -5.11 -13.58 -11.57
CA ARG A 62 -4.39 -14.45 -10.64
C ARG A 62 -5.04 -14.52 -9.25
N GLY A 63 -5.63 -13.42 -8.77
CA GLY A 63 -6.40 -13.41 -7.52
C GLY A 63 -7.66 -14.28 -7.61
N ILE A 64 -8.38 -14.22 -8.72
CA ILE A 64 -9.53 -15.08 -9.02
C ILE A 64 -9.10 -16.55 -9.10
N HIS A 65 -7.98 -16.84 -9.79
CA HIS A 65 -7.41 -18.19 -9.84
C HIS A 65 -7.07 -18.71 -8.43
N THR A 66 -6.40 -17.90 -7.60
CA THR A 66 -6.04 -18.33 -6.24
C THR A 66 -7.28 -18.71 -5.42
N LEU A 67 -8.35 -17.92 -5.51
CA LEU A 67 -9.60 -18.22 -4.84
C LEU A 67 -10.23 -19.51 -5.36
N LEU A 68 -10.39 -19.63 -6.68
CA LEU A 68 -10.99 -20.79 -7.32
C LEU A 68 -10.17 -22.07 -7.07
N ASN A 69 -8.83 -21.98 -7.21
CA ASN A 69 -7.94 -23.08 -6.93
C ASN A 69 -8.05 -23.59 -5.48
N ASN A 70 -8.08 -22.68 -4.50
CA ASN A 70 -8.23 -23.07 -3.09
C ASN A 70 -9.58 -23.72 -2.82
N CYS A 71 -10.66 -23.22 -3.44
CA CYS A 71 -11.99 -23.82 -3.32
C CYS A 71 -12.00 -25.24 -3.90
N LEU A 72 -11.41 -25.44 -5.08
CA LEU A 72 -11.34 -26.74 -5.74
C LEU A 72 -10.38 -27.72 -5.02
N GLU A 73 -9.29 -27.24 -4.40
CA GLU A 73 -8.46 -28.06 -3.50
C GLU A 73 -9.26 -28.56 -2.30
N GLN A 74 -10.09 -27.70 -1.71
CA GLN A 74 -10.96 -28.11 -0.62
C GLN A 74 -11.97 -29.19 -1.09
N ALA A 75 -12.54 -29.03 -2.28
CA ALA A 75 -13.44 -30.03 -2.87
C ALA A 75 -12.75 -31.39 -3.09
N VAL A 76 -11.46 -31.39 -3.45
CA VAL A 76 -10.67 -32.63 -3.55
C VAL A 76 -10.42 -33.22 -2.16
N ALA A 77 -10.08 -32.40 -1.17
CA ALA A 77 -9.87 -32.86 0.21
C ALA A 77 -11.16 -33.49 0.81
N GLU A 78 -12.31 -32.94 0.46
CA GLU A 78 -13.63 -33.44 0.86
C GLU A 78 -14.15 -34.63 -0.02
N ARG A 79 -13.32 -35.08 -0.99
CA ARG A 79 -13.65 -36.15 -1.92
C ARG A 79 -14.85 -35.88 -2.85
N LEU A 80 -15.20 -34.61 -3.07
CA LEU A 80 -16.18 -34.16 -4.05
C LEU A 80 -15.60 -34.17 -5.47
N LEU A 81 -14.28 -34.07 -5.58
CA LEU A 81 -13.52 -34.19 -6.83
C LEU A 81 -12.36 -35.17 -6.66
N LEU A 82 -12.01 -35.86 -7.75
CA LEU A 82 -10.79 -36.70 -7.77
C LEU A 82 -9.53 -35.85 -7.93
N THR A 83 -9.59 -34.81 -8.74
CA THR A 83 -8.46 -33.91 -9.05
C THR A 83 -8.93 -32.48 -9.20
N ASN A 84 -8.06 -31.53 -8.90
CA ASN A 84 -8.37 -30.11 -9.07
C ASN A 84 -8.14 -29.67 -10.53
N PRO A 85 -9.19 -29.33 -11.29
CA PRO A 85 -9.05 -28.93 -12.69
C PRO A 85 -8.37 -27.57 -12.87
N ALA A 86 -8.23 -26.74 -11.83
CA ALA A 86 -7.53 -25.46 -11.94
C ALA A 86 -6.00 -25.58 -11.96
N LYS A 87 -5.43 -26.70 -11.46
CA LYS A 87 -3.96 -26.93 -11.40
C LYS A 87 -3.30 -26.91 -12.78
N GLY A 88 -3.99 -27.38 -13.82
CA GLY A 88 -3.46 -27.45 -15.20
C GLY A 88 -3.51 -26.12 -15.95
N CYS A 89 -4.08 -25.07 -15.37
CA CYS A 89 -4.26 -23.79 -16.07
C CYS A 89 -2.96 -22.97 -16.15
N ARG A 90 -2.76 -22.34 -17.29
CA ARG A 90 -1.66 -21.40 -17.53
C ARG A 90 -2.10 -19.99 -17.15
N LEU A 91 -1.40 -19.40 -16.19
CA LEU A 91 -1.68 -18.05 -15.74
C LEU A 91 -0.83 -17.02 -16.48
N PRO A 92 -1.37 -15.80 -16.73
CA PRO A 92 -0.62 -14.72 -17.32
C PRO A 92 0.57 -14.35 -16.44
N LYS A 93 1.71 -13.98 -17.05
CA LYS A 93 2.91 -13.56 -16.34
C LYS A 93 2.68 -12.22 -15.65
N LEU A 94 3.13 -12.11 -14.40
CA LEU A 94 3.17 -10.82 -13.71
C LEU A 94 4.35 -10.01 -14.23
N GLU A 95 4.04 -8.85 -14.78
CA GLU A 95 5.07 -7.87 -15.11
C GLU A 95 5.54 -7.20 -13.81
N LYS A 96 6.85 -7.14 -13.60
CA LYS A 96 7.44 -6.30 -12.55
C LYS A 96 7.24 -4.85 -12.97
N ARG A 97 6.47 -4.11 -12.18
CA ARG A 97 6.39 -2.66 -12.35
C ARG A 97 7.50 -2.03 -11.52
N GLU A 98 8.24 -1.14 -12.13
CA GLU A 98 9.18 -0.30 -11.41
C GLU A 98 8.46 0.51 -10.34
N MET A 99 9.12 0.62 -9.20
CA MET A 99 8.63 1.36 -8.07
C MET A 99 8.89 2.84 -8.34
N LYS A 100 7.82 3.63 -8.35
CA LYS A 100 7.95 5.08 -8.46
C LYS A 100 8.13 5.67 -7.07
N ILE A 101 8.98 6.68 -6.97
CA ILE A 101 9.21 7.47 -5.76
C ILE A 101 9.06 8.95 -6.09
N LEU A 102 8.84 9.76 -5.07
CA LEU A 102 8.95 11.21 -5.21
C LEU A 102 10.43 11.59 -5.31
N PRO A 103 10.87 12.21 -6.41
CA PRO A 103 12.25 12.66 -6.54
C PRO A 103 12.65 13.65 -5.44
N GLU A 104 13.90 13.60 -5.01
CA GLU A 104 14.40 14.44 -3.90
C GLU A 104 14.22 15.95 -4.16
N ASP A 105 14.47 16.40 -5.40
CA ASP A 105 14.27 17.78 -5.83
C ASP A 105 12.79 18.22 -5.78
N LYS A 106 11.86 17.28 -5.74
CA LYS A 106 10.41 17.53 -5.65
C LYS A 106 9.88 17.51 -4.21
N ILE A 107 10.67 17.06 -3.22
CA ILE A 107 10.22 16.98 -1.81
C ILE A 107 9.93 18.40 -1.26
N GLY A 108 10.83 19.34 -1.44
CA GLY A 108 10.63 20.72 -1.00
C GLY A 108 9.38 21.37 -1.61
N PRO A 109 9.24 21.42 -2.94
CA PRO A 109 8.02 21.89 -3.60
C PRO A 109 6.75 21.15 -3.16
N TYR A 110 6.82 19.84 -2.91
CA TYR A 110 5.70 19.03 -2.45
C TYR A 110 5.21 19.46 -1.06
N LEU A 111 6.15 19.65 -0.12
CA LEU A 111 5.83 20.08 1.24
C LEU A 111 5.33 21.54 1.27
N ALA A 112 5.90 22.43 0.46
CA ALA A 112 5.41 23.81 0.33
C ALA A 112 3.97 23.87 -0.19
N GLU A 113 3.61 23.04 -1.18
CA GLU A 113 2.23 22.97 -1.68
C GLU A 113 1.30 22.27 -0.65
N ALA A 114 1.80 21.31 0.15
CA ALA A 114 1.07 20.73 1.26
C ALA A 114 0.77 21.77 2.35
N GLU A 115 1.74 22.64 2.67
CA GLU A 115 1.58 23.75 3.60
C GLU A 115 0.52 24.74 3.12
N ARG A 116 0.55 25.13 1.87
CA ARG A 116 -0.47 26.00 1.26
C ARG A 116 -1.89 25.44 1.35
N ARG A 117 -2.00 24.11 1.48
CA ARG A 117 -3.27 23.39 1.66
C ARG A 117 -3.62 23.10 3.12
N GLY A 118 -2.78 23.53 4.07
CA GLY A 118 -2.95 23.26 5.49
C GLY A 118 -2.71 21.81 5.89
N LEU A 119 -1.87 21.06 5.16
CA LEU A 119 -1.62 19.65 5.37
C LEU A 119 -0.12 19.32 5.51
N LEU A 120 0.70 20.33 5.82
CA LEU A 120 2.15 20.14 5.98
C LEU A 120 2.47 19.06 7.01
N ALA A 121 1.87 19.14 8.20
CA ALA A 121 2.13 18.19 9.28
C ALA A 121 1.88 16.73 8.86
N ALA A 122 0.78 16.46 8.14
CA ALA A 122 0.42 15.13 7.71
C ALA A 122 1.39 14.57 6.66
N PHE A 123 1.75 15.36 5.64
CA PHE A 123 2.65 14.89 4.59
C PHE A 123 4.12 14.87 5.04
N TYR A 124 4.51 15.75 5.95
CA TYR A 124 5.83 15.70 6.58
C TYR A 124 5.99 14.43 7.41
N LEU A 125 5.00 14.11 8.24
CA LEU A 125 4.99 12.88 9.02
C LEU A 125 5.04 11.63 8.12
N GLU A 126 4.27 11.61 7.03
CA GLU A 126 4.28 10.51 6.05
C GLU A 126 5.67 10.30 5.44
N LEU A 127 6.32 11.37 4.98
CA LEU A 127 7.64 11.32 4.35
C LEU A 127 8.77 10.99 5.33
N THR A 128 8.57 11.20 6.63
CA THR A 128 9.57 10.90 7.67
C THR A 128 9.35 9.59 8.39
N THR A 129 8.21 8.93 8.21
CA THR A 129 7.85 7.68 8.90
C THR A 129 7.43 6.55 7.97
N GLY A 130 7.00 6.88 6.76
CA GLY A 130 6.49 5.89 5.81
C GLY A 130 5.27 5.13 6.30
N LEU A 131 4.39 5.75 7.07
CA LEU A 131 3.14 5.16 7.55
C LEU A 131 2.26 4.72 6.40
N ARG A 132 1.44 3.68 6.60
CA ARG A 132 0.36 3.40 5.64
C ARG A 132 -0.70 4.49 5.75
N ARG A 133 -1.31 4.90 4.63
CA ARG A 133 -2.36 5.94 4.62
C ARG A 133 -3.41 5.75 5.71
N GLY A 134 -3.89 4.53 5.88
CA GLY A 134 -4.88 4.23 6.91
C GLY A 134 -4.33 4.31 8.33
N GLU A 135 -3.05 4.03 8.56
CA GLU A 135 -2.37 4.22 9.85
C GLU A 135 -2.24 5.72 10.14
N LEU A 136 -1.72 6.51 9.20
CA LEU A 136 -1.57 7.96 9.31
C LEU A 136 -2.88 8.65 9.71
N LEU A 137 -3.96 8.35 8.98
CA LEU A 137 -5.26 9.01 9.17
C LEU A 137 -6.02 8.53 10.40
N ALA A 138 -5.65 7.39 10.99
CA ALA A 138 -6.25 6.87 12.21
C ALA A 138 -5.55 7.36 13.49
N LEU A 139 -4.47 8.13 13.37
CA LEU A 139 -3.74 8.65 14.52
C LEU A 139 -4.61 9.60 15.35
N LEU A 140 -4.54 9.40 16.65
CA LEU A 140 -5.12 10.28 17.65
C LEU A 140 -4.03 11.11 18.32
N TRP A 141 -4.40 12.22 18.92
CA TRP A 141 -3.48 13.03 19.73
C TRP A 141 -2.82 12.20 20.84
N THR A 142 -3.56 11.28 21.45
CA THR A 142 -3.06 10.37 22.49
C THR A 142 -2.04 9.33 22.00
N ASP A 143 -1.87 9.17 20.68
CA ASP A 143 -0.84 8.30 20.12
C ASP A 143 0.53 8.99 20.02
N LEU A 144 0.59 10.32 20.18
CA LEU A 144 1.81 11.12 20.15
C LEU A 144 2.37 11.29 21.57
N ASP A 145 3.61 10.93 21.74
CA ASP A 145 4.41 11.18 22.95
C ASP A 145 5.41 12.31 22.60
N VAL A 146 5.04 13.52 23.02
CA VAL A 146 5.80 14.74 22.69
C VAL A 146 7.19 14.73 23.35
N GLU A 147 7.28 14.25 24.60
CA GLU A 147 8.52 14.25 25.38
C GLU A 147 9.54 13.28 24.80
N ASN A 148 9.08 12.07 24.43
CA ASN A 148 9.94 11.05 23.87
C ASN A 148 10.04 11.11 22.33
N MET A 149 9.37 12.07 21.69
CA MET A 149 9.32 12.24 20.24
C MET A 149 8.96 10.94 19.50
N THR A 150 7.87 10.32 19.92
CA THR A 150 7.45 9.04 19.34
C THR A 150 5.95 9.01 19.03
N ILE A 151 5.59 8.18 18.05
CA ILE A 151 4.20 7.89 17.68
C ILE A 151 3.91 6.40 17.81
N SER A 152 2.78 6.08 18.45
CA SER A 152 2.25 4.72 18.59
C SER A 152 1.30 4.39 17.44
N VAL A 153 1.63 3.38 16.65
CA VAL A 153 0.80 2.89 15.53
C VAL A 153 0.11 1.60 15.96
N SER A 154 -1.17 1.67 16.29
CA SER A 154 -1.96 0.54 16.80
C SER A 154 -3.27 0.33 16.05
N LYS A 155 -3.60 1.20 15.12
CA LYS A 155 -4.88 1.20 14.39
C LYS A 155 -4.74 1.71 12.97
N GLN A 156 -5.74 1.43 12.16
CA GLN A 156 -5.85 1.91 10.79
C GLN A 156 -7.30 2.18 10.43
N VAL A 157 -7.53 3.16 9.56
CA VAL A 157 -8.83 3.42 8.97
C VAL A 157 -8.92 2.88 7.56
N ASN A 158 -10.05 2.27 7.25
CA ASN A 158 -10.40 1.82 5.91
C ASN A 158 -11.80 2.30 5.56
N ARG A 159 -12.05 2.55 4.27
CA ARG A 159 -13.39 2.77 3.77
C ARG A 159 -13.97 1.45 3.27
N ILE A 160 -15.07 1.00 3.88
CA ILE A 160 -15.75 -0.25 3.54
C ILE A 160 -17.23 0.07 3.37
N ASN A 161 -17.80 -0.26 2.19
CA ASN A 161 -19.19 0.00 1.85
C ASN A 161 -19.64 1.46 2.07
N GLY A 162 -18.74 2.42 1.87
CA GLY A 162 -19.03 3.84 2.05
C GLY A 162 -18.78 4.38 3.46
N GLU A 163 -18.55 3.53 4.45
CA GLU A 163 -18.30 3.90 5.84
C GLU A 163 -16.80 3.85 6.20
N LEU A 164 -16.39 4.71 7.12
CA LEU A 164 -15.05 4.70 7.68
C LEU A 164 -15.01 3.75 8.88
N LEU A 165 -14.23 2.69 8.76
CA LEU A 165 -14.05 1.70 9.82
C LEU A 165 -12.62 1.75 10.34
N VAL A 166 -12.48 2.02 11.63
CA VAL A 166 -11.21 1.92 12.35
C VAL A 166 -11.05 0.48 12.84
N SER A 167 -9.92 -0.12 12.58
CA SER A 167 -9.61 -1.49 12.98
C SER A 167 -8.17 -1.60 13.45
N GLN A 168 -7.89 -2.61 14.24
CA GLN A 168 -6.51 -2.98 14.54
C GLN A 168 -5.82 -3.53 13.28
N PRO A 169 -4.50 -3.40 13.18
CA PRO A 169 -3.73 -4.02 12.11
C PRO A 169 -3.87 -5.55 12.15
N LYS A 170 -3.79 -6.17 10.97
CA LYS A 170 -3.97 -7.63 10.81
C LYS A 170 -2.88 -8.49 11.45
N THR A 171 -1.71 -7.93 11.71
CA THR A 171 -0.56 -8.64 12.26
C THR A 171 0.00 -7.91 13.48
N PRO A 172 0.46 -8.62 14.52
CA PRO A 172 1.08 -8.02 15.69
C PRO A 172 2.26 -7.09 15.35
N ASN A 173 3.06 -7.44 14.36
CA ASN A 173 4.22 -6.65 13.92
C ASN A 173 3.84 -5.29 13.31
N SER A 174 2.57 -5.08 12.99
CA SER A 174 2.06 -3.78 12.54
C SER A 174 1.81 -2.81 13.70
N ILE A 175 1.70 -3.31 14.94
CA ILE A 175 1.64 -2.49 16.15
C ILE A 175 3.09 -2.14 16.52
N ARG A 176 3.40 -0.86 16.50
CA ARG A 176 4.78 -0.40 16.70
C ARG A 176 4.82 1.03 17.22
N LYS A 177 5.92 1.38 17.88
CA LYS A 177 6.26 2.75 18.29
C LYS A 177 7.36 3.26 17.36
N LEU A 178 7.18 4.45 16.80
CA LEU A 178 8.10 5.06 15.84
C LEU A 178 8.71 6.31 16.47
N ALA A 179 10.01 6.46 16.41
CA ALA A 179 10.66 7.74 16.66
C ALA A 179 10.35 8.69 15.48
N ILE A 180 10.09 9.95 15.80
CA ILE A 180 9.85 11.00 14.82
C ILE A 180 10.79 12.18 15.05
N PRO A 181 11.20 12.91 13.99
CA PRO A 181 12.08 14.05 14.17
C PRO A 181 11.38 15.18 14.93
N GLN A 182 12.16 16.00 15.62
CA GLN A 182 11.63 17.13 16.39
C GLN A 182 10.74 18.04 15.57
N ARG A 183 11.13 18.34 14.31
CA ARG A 183 10.29 19.15 13.43
C ARG A 183 8.91 18.55 13.17
N ALA A 184 8.79 17.22 13.14
CA ALA A 184 7.47 16.57 13.04
C ALA A 184 6.63 16.84 14.30
N VAL A 185 7.23 16.75 15.50
CA VAL A 185 6.55 17.05 16.77
C VAL A 185 6.04 18.48 16.77
N GLU A 186 6.87 19.46 16.42
CA GLU A 186 6.50 20.88 16.33
C GLU A 186 5.29 21.08 15.41
N LEU A 187 5.36 20.55 14.18
CA LEU A 187 4.27 20.65 13.22
C LEU A 187 2.97 20.00 13.72
N LEU A 188 3.07 18.89 14.45
CA LEU A 188 1.91 18.20 15.01
C LEU A 188 1.30 19.00 16.17
N VAL A 189 2.12 19.62 17.02
CA VAL A 189 1.64 20.51 18.10
C VAL A 189 0.96 21.74 17.50
N GLU A 190 1.56 22.36 16.48
CA GLU A 190 0.94 23.46 15.74
C GLU A 190 -0.42 23.05 15.11
N GLU A 191 -0.50 21.82 14.57
CA GLU A 191 -1.74 21.29 13.98
C GLU A 191 -2.82 21.06 15.05
N HIS A 192 -2.45 20.49 16.20
CA HIS A 192 -3.37 20.28 17.31
C HIS A 192 -3.95 21.60 17.85
N ALA A 193 -3.13 22.64 17.91
CA ALA A 193 -3.58 23.96 18.38
C ALA A 193 -4.71 24.55 17.52
N LYS A 194 -4.83 24.15 16.26
CA LYS A 194 -5.94 24.54 15.36
C LYS A 194 -7.25 23.83 15.71
N HIS A 195 -7.16 22.64 16.32
CA HIS A 195 -8.30 21.76 16.62
C HIS A 195 -8.20 21.14 18.02
N PRO A 196 -8.10 21.93 19.12
CA PRO A 196 -7.73 21.46 20.45
C PRO A 196 -8.74 20.49 21.08
N HIS A 197 -9.98 20.48 20.59
CA HIS A 197 -11.04 19.59 21.08
C HIS A 197 -11.18 18.31 20.23
N SER A 198 -10.44 18.18 19.14
CA SER A 198 -10.51 16.97 18.33
C SER A 198 -9.59 15.88 18.89
N PRO A 199 -10.05 14.62 19.01
CA PRO A 199 -9.19 13.53 19.37
C PRO A 199 -8.24 13.14 18.22
N TYR A 200 -8.56 13.51 16.98
CA TYR A 200 -7.80 13.15 15.80
C TYR A 200 -6.60 14.06 15.59
N LEU A 201 -5.46 13.45 15.23
CA LEU A 201 -4.24 14.19 14.92
C LEU A 201 -4.41 15.02 13.65
N PHE A 202 -5.13 14.46 12.66
CA PHE A 202 -5.46 15.15 11.40
C PHE A 202 -6.96 15.24 11.20
N VAL A 203 -7.45 16.47 11.19
CA VAL A 203 -8.88 16.78 11.12
C VAL A 203 -9.26 17.16 9.69
N SER A 204 -10.32 16.56 9.18
CA SER A 204 -10.89 16.96 7.89
C SER A 204 -11.52 18.34 8.00
N PRO A 205 -11.10 19.33 7.21
CA PRO A 205 -11.66 20.68 7.24
C PRO A 205 -13.13 20.72 6.82
N LYS A 206 -13.63 19.66 6.16
CA LYS A 206 -15.02 19.57 5.71
C LYS A 206 -15.97 19.02 6.77
N THR A 207 -15.49 18.08 7.58
CA THR A 207 -16.37 17.34 8.51
C THR A 207 -16.05 17.59 9.97
N GLY A 208 -14.90 18.19 10.29
CA GLY A 208 -14.42 18.34 11.67
C GLY A 208 -14.03 17.01 12.34
N THR A 209 -14.02 15.91 11.61
CA THR A 209 -13.70 14.57 12.09
C THR A 209 -12.49 14.00 11.35
N MET A 210 -12.24 12.70 11.50
CA MET A 210 -11.17 11.98 10.80
C MET A 210 -11.22 12.20 9.28
N PHE A 211 -10.06 12.34 8.66
CA PHE A 211 -9.94 12.46 7.21
C PHE A 211 -10.41 11.21 6.49
N ASP A 212 -11.24 11.38 5.47
CA ASP A 212 -11.58 10.30 4.54
C ASP A 212 -10.35 9.91 3.69
N PRO A 213 -9.96 8.64 3.67
CA PRO A 213 -8.77 8.17 2.96
C PRO A 213 -8.76 8.48 1.46
N ASP A 214 -9.93 8.50 0.80
CA ASP A 214 -10.00 8.79 -0.63
C ASP A 214 -9.88 10.29 -0.89
N SER A 215 -10.49 11.12 -0.04
CA SER A 215 -10.32 12.59 -0.10
C SER A 215 -8.86 12.99 0.12
N PHE A 216 -8.17 12.34 1.06
CA PHE A 216 -6.75 12.59 1.33
C PHE A 216 -5.88 12.17 0.14
N ARG A 217 -6.16 11.02 -0.49
CA ARG A 217 -5.51 10.58 -1.73
C ARG A 217 -5.69 11.59 -2.87
N HIS A 218 -6.90 12.09 -3.06
CA HIS A 218 -7.16 13.11 -4.08
C HIS A 218 -6.38 14.42 -3.82
N THR A 219 -6.17 14.76 -2.54
CA THR A 219 -5.35 15.94 -2.21
C THR A 219 -3.89 15.70 -2.58
N HIS A 220 -3.33 14.53 -2.31
CA HIS A 220 -2.00 14.13 -2.78
C HIS A 220 -1.88 14.28 -4.32
N GLU A 221 -2.86 13.77 -5.08
CA GLU A 221 -2.88 13.89 -6.54
C GLU A 221 -2.90 15.36 -7.01
N LYS A 222 -3.66 16.23 -6.29
CA LYS A 222 -3.69 17.67 -6.58
C LYS A 222 -2.36 18.36 -6.27
N ILE A 223 -1.64 17.95 -5.21
CA ILE A 223 -0.31 18.47 -4.88
C ILE A 223 0.66 18.11 -6.01
N LEU A 224 0.74 16.85 -6.42
CA LEU A 224 1.62 16.40 -7.50
C LEU A 224 1.36 17.18 -8.79
N LYS A 225 0.09 17.37 -9.15
CA LYS A 225 -0.30 18.15 -10.33
C LYS A 225 0.14 19.62 -10.24
N ALA A 226 0.00 20.25 -9.07
CA ALA A 226 0.35 21.64 -8.85
C ALA A 226 1.85 21.90 -9.00
N ILE A 227 2.70 20.95 -8.60
CA ILE A 227 4.16 21.06 -8.70
C ILE A 227 4.73 20.49 -10.01
N GLY A 228 3.86 20.06 -10.94
CA GLY A 228 4.28 19.46 -12.21
C GLY A 228 5.07 18.15 -12.04
N ALA A 229 4.83 17.41 -10.95
CA ALA A 229 5.49 16.13 -10.73
C ALA A 229 4.75 15.00 -11.44
N GLU A 230 5.50 13.94 -11.78
CA GLU A 230 4.90 12.72 -12.31
C GLU A 230 3.93 12.12 -11.29
N HIS A 231 2.84 11.52 -11.79
CA HIS A 231 1.88 10.86 -10.93
C HIS A 231 2.49 9.64 -10.24
N ILE A 232 2.55 9.71 -8.92
CA ILE A 232 2.84 8.60 -8.02
C ILE A 232 1.62 8.33 -7.13
N ARG A 233 1.46 7.10 -6.67
CA ARG A 233 0.38 6.76 -5.74
C ARG A 233 0.72 7.27 -4.35
N PHE A 234 -0.27 7.48 -3.50
CA PHE A 234 0.00 7.84 -2.10
C PHE A 234 0.95 6.84 -1.41
N HIS A 235 0.77 5.54 -1.65
CA HIS A 235 1.66 4.51 -1.08
C HIS A 235 3.11 4.61 -1.55
N ASP A 236 3.36 5.27 -2.67
CA ASP A 236 4.70 5.49 -3.18
C ASP A 236 5.49 6.55 -2.37
N LEU A 237 4.82 7.36 -1.52
CA LEU A 237 5.49 8.21 -0.52
C LEU A 237 6.19 7.35 0.54
N ARG A 238 5.57 6.25 0.96
CA ARG A 238 6.22 5.26 1.83
C ARG A 238 7.41 4.58 1.14
N HIS A 239 7.33 4.34 -0.16
CA HIS A 239 8.47 3.87 -0.94
C HIS A 239 9.56 4.94 -1.01
N THR A 240 9.20 6.21 -1.12
CA THR A 240 10.13 7.34 -1.05
C THR A 240 10.88 7.36 0.27
N PHE A 241 10.16 7.30 1.40
CA PHE A 241 10.77 7.20 2.73
C PHE A 241 11.75 6.03 2.82
N ALA A 242 11.33 4.83 2.39
CA ALA A 242 12.17 3.65 2.47
C ALA A 242 13.44 3.74 1.60
N THR A 243 13.30 4.26 0.37
CA THR A 243 14.43 4.44 -0.55
C THR A 243 15.43 5.47 -0.01
N LEU A 244 14.94 6.60 0.50
CA LEU A 244 15.77 7.64 1.10
C LEU A 244 16.46 7.12 2.36
N SER A 245 15.73 6.42 3.25
CA SER A 245 16.32 5.82 4.45
C SER A 245 17.51 4.93 4.12
N LEU A 246 17.35 4.04 3.15
CA LEU A 246 18.46 3.18 2.70
C LEU A 246 19.58 3.99 2.05
N LYS A 247 19.26 4.95 1.19
CA LYS A 247 20.26 5.81 0.53
C LYS A 247 21.11 6.58 1.53
N TYR A 248 20.52 7.02 2.63
CA TYR A 248 21.21 7.75 3.71
C TYR A 248 21.68 6.86 4.87
N GLY A 249 21.82 5.56 4.63
CA GLY A 249 22.55 4.64 5.51
C GLY A 249 21.75 4.03 6.65
N VAL A 250 20.41 4.16 6.67
CA VAL A 250 19.58 3.44 7.65
C VAL A 250 19.63 1.96 7.32
N ASP A 251 19.96 1.13 8.30
CA ASP A 251 20.05 -0.31 8.10
C ASP A 251 18.67 -0.95 7.82
N VAL A 252 18.69 -2.06 7.06
CA VAL A 252 17.48 -2.73 6.58
C VAL A 252 16.57 -3.24 7.71
N LYS A 253 17.16 -3.65 8.85
CA LYS A 253 16.42 -4.19 9.99
C LYS A 253 15.65 -3.07 10.69
N THR A 254 16.29 -1.94 10.95
CA THR A 254 15.67 -0.74 11.51
C THR A 254 14.55 -0.23 10.60
N LEU A 255 14.81 -0.11 9.29
CA LEU A 255 13.81 0.29 8.31
C LEU A 255 12.63 -0.68 8.26
N SER A 256 12.88 -1.99 8.26
CA SER A 256 11.82 -3.01 8.26
C SER A 256 10.93 -2.90 9.50
N GLY A 257 11.54 -2.66 10.67
CA GLY A 257 10.83 -2.39 11.92
C GLY A 257 9.97 -1.13 11.84
N ALA A 258 10.52 -0.02 11.35
CA ALA A 258 9.79 1.24 11.17
C ALA A 258 8.60 1.08 10.20
N LEU A 259 8.79 0.36 9.12
CA LEU A 259 7.72 0.06 8.16
C LEU A 259 6.69 -0.95 8.69
N GLY A 260 6.98 -1.72 9.73
CA GLY A 260 6.13 -2.81 10.20
C GLY A 260 5.98 -3.92 9.15
N HIS A 261 7.09 -4.29 8.50
CA HIS A 261 7.16 -5.46 7.65
C HIS A 261 7.37 -6.71 8.49
N TYR A 262 6.73 -7.82 8.10
CA TYR A 262 6.91 -9.10 8.79
C TYR A 262 8.33 -9.65 8.65
N ASP A 263 8.98 -9.38 7.51
CA ASP A 263 10.30 -9.91 7.16
C ASP A 263 11.18 -8.81 6.54
N ALA A 264 12.41 -8.70 7.03
CA ALA A 264 13.43 -7.81 6.47
C ALA A 264 13.81 -8.20 5.02
N GLY A 265 13.72 -9.49 4.67
CA GLY A 265 13.92 -9.97 3.31
C GLY A 265 12.94 -9.35 2.31
N PHE A 266 11.70 -9.10 2.72
CA PHE A 266 10.74 -8.36 1.90
C PHE A 266 11.19 -6.92 1.64
N THR A 267 11.69 -6.23 2.66
CA THR A 267 12.24 -4.86 2.52
C THR A 267 13.43 -4.88 1.56
N LEU A 268 14.37 -5.80 1.76
CA LEU A 268 15.54 -5.94 0.91
C LEU A 268 15.15 -6.23 -0.56
N SER A 269 14.31 -7.22 -0.80
CA SER A 269 13.87 -7.57 -2.16
C SER A 269 13.08 -6.46 -2.87
N THR A 270 12.36 -5.65 -2.09
CA THR A 270 11.53 -4.55 -2.61
C THR A 270 12.40 -3.37 -3.01
N TYR A 271 13.48 -3.07 -2.26
CA TYR A 271 14.32 -1.90 -2.44
C TYR A 271 15.75 -2.24 -2.94
N THR A 272 15.92 -3.37 -3.62
CA THR A 272 17.22 -3.87 -4.12
C THR A 272 17.97 -2.83 -4.96
N HIS A 273 17.28 -2.00 -5.75
CA HIS A 273 17.91 -0.97 -6.57
C HIS A 273 18.59 0.13 -5.74
N ALA A 274 18.04 0.46 -4.57
CA ALA A 274 18.66 1.42 -3.65
C ALA A 274 19.96 0.84 -3.03
N THR A 275 20.06 -0.49 -2.90
CA THR A 275 21.20 -1.16 -2.27
C THR A 275 22.44 -1.30 -3.17
N GLU A 276 22.32 -1.12 -4.49
CA GLU A 276 23.49 -1.21 -5.39
C GLU A 276 24.45 -0.01 -5.21
N GLY A 277 23.90 1.21 -5.02
CA GLY A 277 24.72 2.37 -4.62
C GLY A 277 25.45 2.13 -3.28
N MET A 278 24.73 1.63 -2.29
CA MET A 278 25.29 1.31 -0.96
C MET A 278 26.41 0.28 -1.01
N LYS A 279 26.42 -0.68 -1.94
CA LYS A 279 27.52 -1.64 -2.10
C LYS A 279 28.80 -0.95 -2.53
N ARG A 280 28.71 0.04 -3.43
CA ARG A 280 29.86 0.81 -3.88
C ARG A 280 30.39 1.70 -2.76
N ASP A 281 29.49 2.44 -2.08
CA ASP A 281 29.84 3.29 -0.94
C ASP A 281 30.49 2.48 0.21
N ALA A 282 29.99 1.27 0.47
CA ALA A 282 30.59 0.36 1.45
C ALA A 282 32.01 -0.09 1.04
N ALA A 283 32.21 -0.43 -0.24
CA ALA A 283 33.52 -0.81 -0.75
C ALA A 283 34.53 0.36 -0.65
N ASP A 284 34.09 1.57 -1.01
CA ASP A 284 34.91 2.78 -0.93
C ASP A 284 35.23 3.14 0.53
N THR A 285 34.26 3.00 1.43
CA THR A 285 34.44 3.22 2.87
C THR A 285 35.49 2.24 3.46
N ILE A 286 35.31 0.94 3.20
CA ILE A 286 36.25 -0.09 3.68
C ILE A 286 37.63 0.12 3.06
N GLY A 287 37.69 0.42 1.75
CA GLY A 287 38.93 0.74 1.06
C GLY A 287 39.67 1.93 1.70
N SER A 288 38.95 2.98 2.07
CA SER A 288 39.52 4.16 2.74
C SER A 288 40.06 3.83 4.12
N VAL A 289 39.32 3.06 4.93
CA VAL A 289 39.74 2.64 6.27
C VAL A 289 41.02 1.77 6.21
N ILE A 290 41.07 0.83 5.28
CA ILE A 290 42.25 -0.03 5.10
C ILE A 290 43.45 0.78 4.62
N SER A 291 43.25 1.71 3.68
CA SER A 291 44.35 2.56 3.16
C SER A 291 44.91 3.51 4.21
N GLN A 292 44.12 3.95 5.18
CA GLN A 292 44.57 4.77 6.31
C GLN A 292 45.37 3.96 7.35
N ALA A 293 45.21 2.65 7.37
CA ALA A 293 45.90 1.75 8.28
C ALA A 293 47.25 1.21 7.72
N MET A 294 47.50 1.47 6.44
CA MET A 294 48.78 1.12 5.75
C MET A 294 49.78 2.25 5.82
#